data_4d263ce0a64505d231a303f472369d0c
#
_entry.id   4d263ce0a64505d231a303f472369d0c
#
_cell.length_a   1.000
_cell.length_b   1.000
_cell.length_c   1.000
_cell.angle_alpha   90.00
_cell.angle_beta   90.00
_cell.angle_gamma   90.00
#
_symmetry.space_group_name_H-M   'P 1'
#
loop_
_entity.id
_entity.type
_entity.pdbx_description
1 polymer ?
#
loop_
_entity_poly.entity_id
_entity_poly.type
_entity_poly.pdbx_seq_one_letter_code
_entity_poly.pdbx_strand_id
1 'polypeptide(L)'
;MIQAGRITSIWRYPVKSMQGEQVAEAQVGDLGVHADRTWAVRDIESDATTSAKRLPGLLWLTARYAQPPGPDAGPGHAPEVLIGFPDGTEVSSSDPTVHQALSRYLEHEVELRPLPPIDRRSEYRGPMATKTDLRTIFGLDDDEPLPDLSMFPVRKLAEISRYATPVGSYVDAYPVHIITEQSLATLGSLAPDSDFDVRRFRPTLVVDSPSTAAHPEWEWCGGRLHAPHAELAPMIPTIRCVMPSHEQPELKRDKEITRTIAAHTRRCLGVYGNVTRAGRIAEGDVLQLNPPNRTARSAAAGGGAATVKRAVMRAVSAAMPSGKKG
;
A
#
# COMPACT_ATOMS: atom_id res chain seq x y z
N MET A 1 16.68 20.95 10.93
CA MET A 1 16.32 19.99 9.86
C MET A 1 17.59 19.24 9.50
N ILE A 2 17.47 17.95 9.18
CA ILE A 2 18.58 17.09 8.71
C ILE A 2 18.18 16.49 7.36
N GLN A 3 19.14 16.22 6.50
CA GLN A 3 18.86 15.58 5.23
C GLN A 3 18.39 14.13 5.46
N ALA A 4 17.17 13.83 5.04
CA ALA A 4 16.62 12.48 5.11
C ALA A 4 17.07 11.63 3.93
N GLY A 5 17.16 12.23 2.75
CA GLY A 5 17.58 11.56 1.52
C GLY A 5 17.18 12.33 0.27
N ARG A 6 17.27 11.63 -0.86
CA ARG A 6 16.87 12.12 -2.19
C ARG A 6 15.86 11.16 -2.81
N ILE A 7 14.81 11.68 -3.40
CA ILE A 7 13.84 10.88 -4.14
C ILE A 7 14.52 10.28 -5.37
N THR A 8 14.57 8.96 -5.49
CA THR A 8 15.14 8.25 -6.63
C THR A 8 14.10 7.70 -7.58
N SER A 9 12.88 7.46 -7.11
CA SER A 9 11.74 7.18 -7.99
C SER A 9 10.40 7.55 -7.35
N ILE A 10 9.45 7.91 -8.22
CA ILE A 10 8.05 8.19 -7.88
C ILE A 10 7.18 7.21 -8.66
N TRP A 11 6.29 6.52 -7.96
CA TRP A 11 5.41 5.53 -8.55
C TRP A 11 3.94 5.95 -8.45
N ARG A 12 3.21 5.74 -9.55
CA ARG A 12 1.76 5.89 -9.63
C ARG A 12 1.15 4.58 -10.13
N TYR A 13 0.01 4.20 -9.60
CA TYR A 13 -0.70 2.97 -9.92
C TYR A 13 -2.12 3.29 -10.36
N PRO A 14 -2.41 3.43 -11.65
CA PRO A 14 -3.75 3.82 -12.12
C PRO A 14 -4.85 2.89 -11.60
N VAL A 15 -4.57 1.58 -11.52
CA VAL A 15 -5.49 0.57 -11.02
C VAL A 15 -4.90 -0.15 -9.80
N LYS A 16 -5.71 -0.29 -8.74
CA LYS A 16 -5.31 -1.05 -7.53
C LYS A 16 -4.84 -2.45 -7.91
N SER A 17 -3.68 -2.87 -7.37
CA SER A 17 -3.06 -4.18 -7.55
C SER A 17 -2.48 -4.50 -8.94
N MET A 18 -2.74 -3.72 -9.97
CA MET A 18 -2.07 -3.85 -11.27
C MET A 18 -0.68 -3.18 -11.23
N GLN A 19 0.15 -3.41 -12.22
CA GLN A 19 1.47 -2.80 -12.31
C GLN A 19 1.38 -1.28 -12.31
N GLY A 20 2.39 -0.66 -11.73
CA GLY A 20 2.50 0.79 -11.67
C GLY A 20 3.37 1.36 -12.78
N GLU A 21 3.40 2.66 -12.87
CA GLU A 21 4.26 3.45 -13.72
C GLU A 21 5.19 4.34 -12.90
N GLN A 22 6.41 4.54 -13.34
CA GLN A 22 7.28 5.57 -12.80
C GLN A 22 6.96 6.89 -13.49
N VAL A 23 6.95 7.97 -12.70
CA VAL A 23 6.76 9.33 -13.19
C VAL A 23 7.89 10.21 -12.67
N ALA A 24 8.47 11.05 -13.53
CA ALA A 24 9.56 11.93 -13.13
C ALA A 24 9.13 12.99 -12.10
N GLU A 25 7.85 13.37 -12.13
CA GLU A 25 7.26 14.30 -11.17
C GLU A 25 5.79 13.99 -10.94
N ALA A 26 5.25 14.42 -9.78
CA ALA A 26 3.86 14.26 -9.43
C ALA A 26 3.34 15.41 -8.56
N GLN A 27 2.06 15.72 -8.66
CA GLN A 27 1.36 16.48 -7.64
C GLN A 27 0.96 15.55 -6.49
N VAL A 28 1.13 15.99 -5.26
CA VAL A 28 0.66 15.28 -4.07
C VAL A 28 -0.32 16.13 -3.28
N GLY A 29 -1.33 15.49 -2.74
CA GLY A 29 -2.36 16.12 -1.91
C GLY A 29 -2.87 15.15 -0.83
N ASP A 30 -3.98 15.48 -0.18
CA ASP A 30 -4.52 14.70 0.95
C ASP A 30 -4.74 13.21 0.63
N LEU A 31 -4.99 12.89 -0.64
CA LEU A 31 -5.20 11.52 -1.12
C LEU A 31 -3.93 10.86 -1.67
N GLY A 32 -2.77 11.49 -1.53
CA GLY A 32 -1.47 10.99 -2.02
C GLY A 32 -1.08 11.60 -3.36
N VAL A 33 -0.47 10.78 -4.23
CA VAL A 33 -0.12 11.17 -5.60
C VAL A 33 -1.40 11.36 -6.41
N HIS A 34 -1.44 12.47 -7.16
CA HIS A 34 -2.57 12.78 -8.04
C HIS A 34 -2.84 11.64 -9.02
N ALA A 35 -4.10 11.27 -9.14
CA ALA A 35 -4.59 10.16 -9.96
C ALA A 35 -3.97 8.79 -9.59
N ASP A 36 -3.50 8.59 -8.35
CA ASP A 36 -3.08 7.27 -7.89
C ASP A 36 -4.30 6.42 -7.52
N ARG A 37 -4.39 5.22 -8.09
CA ARG A 37 -5.45 4.22 -7.81
C ARG A 37 -6.87 4.78 -7.97
N THR A 38 -7.15 5.38 -9.13
CA THR A 38 -8.51 5.87 -9.46
C THR A 38 -9.44 4.73 -9.92
N TRP A 39 -8.91 3.53 -10.11
CA TRP A 39 -9.65 2.33 -10.45
C TRP A 39 -9.28 1.16 -9.54
N ALA A 40 -10.23 0.25 -9.34
CA ALA A 40 -10.01 -1.02 -8.68
C ALA A 40 -10.91 -2.11 -9.26
N VAL A 41 -10.56 -3.36 -8.99
CA VAL A 41 -11.39 -4.51 -9.32
C VAL A 41 -12.29 -4.82 -8.13
N ARG A 42 -13.59 -5.02 -8.39
CA ARG A 42 -14.60 -5.44 -7.44
C ARG A 42 -14.92 -6.91 -7.69
N ASP A 43 -14.91 -7.68 -6.67
CA ASP A 43 -15.37 -9.06 -6.65
C ASP A 43 -16.90 -9.07 -6.58
N ILE A 44 -17.56 -9.77 -7.51
CA ILE A 44 -19.01 -9.78 -7.64
C ILE A 44 -19.66 -10.54 -6.48
N GLU A 45 -19.08 -11.68 -6.09
CA GLU A 45 -19.66 -12.53 -5.05
C GLU A 45 -19.67 -11.85 -3.69
N SER A 46 -18.54 -11.27 -3.29
CA SER A 46 -18.41 -10.58 -2.00
C SER A 46 -18.92 -9.14 -2.01
N ASP A 47 -19.26 -8.59 -3.17
CA ASP A 47 -19.66 -7.21 -3.41
C ASP A 47 -18.65 -6.20 -2.81
N ALA A 48 -17.34 -6.49 -2.93
CA ALA A 48 -16.27 -5.71 -2.31
C ALA A 48 -15.09 -5.48 -3.25
N THR A 49 -14.38 -4.37 -3.01
CA THR A 49 -13.08 -4.14 -3.66
C THR A 49 -12.11 -5.25 -3.29
N THR A 50 -11.59 -5.95 -4.30
CA THR A 50 -10.59 -7.01 -4.14
C THR A 50 -9.18 -6.52 -4.43
N SER A 51 -8.20 -7.39 -4.32
CA SER A 51 -6.78 -7.06 -4.56
C SER A 51 -5.97 -8.31 -4.87
N ALA A 52 -4.73 -8.12 -5.30
CA ALA A 52 -3.78 -9.21 -5.55
C ALA A 52 -3.45 -10.07 -4.32
N LYS A 53 -3.89 -9.70 -3.13
CA LYS A 53 -3.83 -10.55 -1.93
C LYS A 53 -4.74 -11.78 -2.08
N ARG A 54 -5.82 -11.66 -2.84
CA ARG A 54 -6.81 -12.73 -3.13
C ARG A 54 -6.76 -13.20 -4.58
N LEU A 55 -6.54 -12.27 -5.52
CA LEU A 55 -6.44 -12.52 -6.96
C LEU A 55 -5.04 -12.14 -7.46
N PRO A 56 -4.01 -12.98 -7.27
CA PRO A 56 -2.62 -12.67 -7.63
C PRO A 56 -2.43 -12.35 -9.12
N GLY A 57 -3.29 -12.87 -10.00
CA GLY A 57 -3.30 -12.56 -11.43
C GLY A 57 -3.35 -11.07 -11.76
N LEU A 58 -3.89 -10.24 -10.85
CA LEU A 58 -3.89 -8.78 -11.01
C LEU A 58 -2.48 -8.18 -11.13
N LEU A 59 -1.44 -8.81 -10.56
CA LEU A 59 -0.06 -8.34 -10.65
C LEU A 59 0.55 -8.50 -12.04
N TRP A 60 -0.06 -9.30 -12.90
CA TRP A 60 0.40 -9.50 -14.27
C TRP A 60 -0.20 -8.50 -15.26
N LEU A 61 -1.26 -7.80 -14.85
CA LEU A 61 -1.93 -6.80 -15.67
C LEU A 61 -1.18 -5.46 -15.57
N THR A 62 -0.99 -4.80 -16.71
CA THR A 62 -0.53 -3.41 -16.75
C THR A 62 -1.72 -2.47 -16.76
N ALA A 63 -1.51 -1.24 -16.28
CA ALA A 63 -2.51 -0.19 -16.37
C ALA A 63 -1.85 1.15 -16.62
N ARG A 64 -2.34 1.89 -17.59
CA ARG A 64 -1.91 3.26 -17.90
C ARG A 64 -3.11 4.15 -18.20
N TYR A 65 -3.00 5.42 -18.02
CA TYR A 65 -4.03 6.36 -18.45
C TYR A 65 -4.04 6.47 -19.97
N ALA A 66 -5.23 6.52 -20.58
CA ALA A 66 -5.38 6.73 -22.02
C ALA A 66 -4.89 8.13 -22.43
N GLN A 67 -5.07 9.12 -21.55
CA GLN A 67 -4.57 10.49 -21.68
C GLN A 67 -4.01 10.95 -20.32
N PRO A 68 -3.10 11.92 -20.27
CA PRO A 68 -2.66 12.50 -19.01
C PRO A 68 -3.85 12.92 -18.13
N PRO A 69 -3.91 12.51 -16.84
CA PRO A 69 -5.01 12.82 -15.95
C PRO A 69 -5.20 14.34 -15.80
N GLY A 70 -6.45 14.80 -15.99
CA GLY A 70 -6.83 16.19 -15.73
C GLY A 70 -6.72 16.55 -14.24
N PRO A 71 -6.74 17.84 -13.88
CA PRO A 71 -6.58 18.32 -12.51
C PRO A 71 -7.68 17.85 -11.55
N ASP A 72 -8.83 17.45 -12.06
CA ASP A 72 -9.99 16.94 -11.34
C ASP A 72 -9.96 15.41 -11.13
N ALA A 73 -8.94 14.70 -11.65
CA ALA A 73 -8.84 13.27 -11.53
C ALA A 73 -8.79 12.83 -10.06
N GLY A 74 -9.72 11.97 -9.67
CA GLY A 74 -9.86 11.52 -8.29
C GLY A 74 -11.24 10.92 -8.00
N PRO A 75 -11.71 10.99 -6.74
CA PRO A 75 -13.00 10.44 -6.34
C PRO A 75 -14.17 11.03 -7.16
N GLY A 76 -14.91 10.15 -7.86
CA GLY A 76 -16.01 10.54 -8.75
C GLY A 76 -15.58 10.98 -10.15
N HIS A 77 -14.27 11.15 -10.40
CA HIS A 77 -13.70 11.59 -11.67
C HIS A 77 -12.49 10.73 -12.03
N ALA A 78 -12.73 9.44 -12.27
CA ALA A 78 -11.69 8.50 -12.67
C ALA A 78 -11.41 8.64 -14.17
N PRO A 79 -10.18 9.04 -14.58
CA PRO A 79 -9.82 9.12 -16.00
C PRO A 79 -9.81 7.73 -16.63
N GLU A 80 -10.03 7.68 -17.95
CA GLU A 80 -9.96 6.43 -18.72
C GLU A 80 -8.60 5.76 -18.56
N VAL A 81 -8.60 4.45 -18.32
CA VAL A 81 -7.40 3.61 -18.27
C VAL A 81 -7.44 2.55 -19.34
N LEU A 82 -6.26 2.20 -19.83
CA LEU A 82 -6.03 1.07 -20.73
C LEU A 82 -5.38 -0.05 -19.91
N ILE A 83 -5.97 -1.23 -19.95
CA ILE A 83 -5.51 -2.42 -19.23
C ILE A 83 -4.86 -3.36 -20.23
N GLY A 84 -3.57 -3.63 -20.03
CA GLY A 84 -2.83 -4.58 -20.85
C GLY A 84 -2.76 -5.95 -20.18
N PHE A 85 -2.99 -6.98 -20.99
CA PHE A 85 -2.94 -8.39 -20.61
C PHE A 85 -1.62 -9.04 -21.04
N PRO A 86 -1.20 -10.15 -20.41
CA PRO A 86 0.05 -10.83 -20.76
C PRO A 86 0.13 -11.36 -22.19
N ASP A 87 -0.99 -11.58 -22.85
CA ASP A 87 -1.07 -12.00 -24.26
C ASP A 87 -0.86 -10.85 -25.26
N GLY A 88 -0.61 -9.64 -24.76
CA GLY A 88 -0.43 -8.43 -25.54
C GLY A 88 -1.73 -7.70 -25.92
N THR A 89 -2.90 -8.21 -25.54
CA THR A 89 -4.16 -7.49 -25.73
C THR A 89 -4.27 -6.30 -24.79
N GLU A 90 -4.96 -5.25 -25.22
CA GLU A 90 -5.24 -4.08 -24.39
C GLU A 90 -6.74 -3.74 -24.49
N VAL A 91 -7.37 -3.46 -23.35
CA VAL A 91 -8.80 -3.10 -23.28
C VAL A 91 -8.98 -1.82 -22.49
N SER A 92 -9.78 -0.89 -23.02
CA SER A 92 -10.10 0.35 -22.32
C SER A 92 -11.13 0.14 -21.20
N SER A 93 -11.01 0.95 -20.13
CA SER A 93 -12.05 1.02 -19.10
C SER A 93 -13.40 1.55 -19.60
N SER A 94 -13.43 2.20 -20.76
CA SER A 94 -14.66 2.66 -21.43
C SER A 94 -15.29 1.58 -22.31
N ASP A 95 -14.58 0.48 -22.60
CA ASP A 95 -15.13 -0.64 -23.34
C ASP A 95 -15.99 -1.51 -22.43
N PRO A 96 -17.28 -1.74 -22.76
CA PRO A 96 -18.16 -2.58 -21.93
C PRO A 96 -17.68 -4.02 -21.78
N THR A 97 -16.79 -4.51 -22.63
CA THR A 97 -16.21 -5.86 -22.56
C THR A 97 -15.10 -5.99 -21.51
N VAL A 98 -14.60 -4.89 -20.92
CA VAL A 98 -13.49 -4.91 -19.97
C VAL A 98 -13.78 -5.81 -18.76
N HIS A 99 -15.00 -5.82 -18.26
CA HIS A 99 -15.40 -6.67 -17.12
C HIS A 99 -15.31 -8.14 -17.46
N GLN A 100 -15.81 -8.52 -18.65
CA GLN A 100 -15.74 -9.91 -19.14
C GLN A 100 -14.29 -10.32 -19.43
N ALA A 101 -13.46 -9.44 -19.99
CA ALA A 101 -12.04 -9.71 -20.24
C ALA A 101 -11.30 -9.98 -18.92
N LEU A 102 -11.53 -9.15 -17.92
CA LEU A 102 -10.94 -9.31 -16.58
C LEU A 102 -11.42 -10.61 -15.90
N SER A 103 -12.74 -10.88 -15.94
CA SER A 103 -13.30 -12.08 -15.32
C SER A 103 -12.75 -13.35 -15.95
N ARG A 104 -12.65 -13.38 -17.28
CA ARG A 104 -12.05 -14.51 -18.02
C ARG A 104 -10.59 -14.72 -17.66
N TYR A 105 -9.81 -13.65 -17.63
CA TYR A 105 -8.36 -13.73 -17.32
C TYR A 105 -8.10 -14.17 -15.88
N LEU A 106 -8.87 -13.64 -14.93
CA LEU A 106 -8.73 -13.95 -13.49
C LEU A 106 -9.42 -15.24 -13.08
N GLU A 107 -10.16 -15.89 -13.99
CA GLU A 107 -11.02 -17.07 -13.70
C GLU A 107 -11.95 -16.82 -12.50
N HIS A 108 -12.42 -15.57 -12.37
CA HIS A 108 -13.23 -15.11 -11.26
C HIS A 108 -14.13 -13.96 -11.70
N GLU A 109 -15.41 -13.97 -11.28
CA GLU A 109 -16.37 -12.93 -11.66
C GLU A 109 -16.05 -11.60 -10.99
N VAL A 110 -15.63 -10.63 -11.80
CA VAL A 110 -15.19 -9.30 -11.34
C VAL A 110 -15.70 -8.17 -12.22
N GLU A 111 -15.70 -6.98 -11.64
CA GLU A 111 -15.93 -5.73 -12.38
C GLU A 111 -14.79 -4.74 -12.14
N LEU A 112 -14.41 -4.01 -13.18
CA LEU A 112 -13.57 -2.83 -13.03
C LEU A 112 -14.44 -1.67 -12.56
N ARG A 113 -14.08 -1.03 -11.45
CA ARG A 113 -14.86 0.07 -10.86
C ARG A 113 -14.02 1.34 -10.72
N PRO A 114 -14.57 2.50 -11.16
CA PRO A 114 -13.96 3.79 -10.90
C PRO A 114 -14.02 4.11 -9.41
N LEU A 115 -13.12 4.97 -8.94
CA LEU A 115 -13.11 5.45 -7.57
C LEU A 115 -14.39 6.26 -7.30
N PRO A 116 -15.25 5.84 -6.35
CA PRO A 116 -16.51 6.49 -6.09
C PRO A 116 -16.33 7.92 -5.53
N PRO A 117 -17.33 8.79 -5.66
CA PRO A 117 -17.38 10.06 -4.92
C PRO A 117 -17.25 9.84 -3.41
N ILE A 118 -16.62 10.80 -2.70
CA ILE A 118 -16.34 10.69 -1.25
C ILE A 118 -17.61 10.59 -0.41
N ASP A 119 -18.71 11.18 -0.85
CA ASP A 119 -20.02 11.14 -0.20
C ASP A 119 -20.70 9.77 -0.30
N ARG A 120 -20.36 8.96 -1.29
CA ARG A 120 -20.86 7.59 -1.46
C ARG A 120 -20.12 6.57 -0.59
N ARG A 121 -20.09 6.81 0.71
CA ARG A 121 -19.33 6.00 1.67
C ARG A 121 -19.69 4.52 1.70
N SER A 122 -20.91 4.15 1.30
CA SER A 122 -21.33 2.74 1.20
C SER A 122 -20.52 1.96 0.18
N GLU A 123 -20.07 2.59 -0.90
CA GLU A 123 -19.32 1.92 -1.97
C GLU A 123 -17.88 1.56 -1.57
N TYR A 124 -17.36 2.15 -0.47
CA TYR A 124 -16.06 1.82 0.10
C TYR A 124 -16.11 0.68 1.12
N ARG A 125 -17.32 0.24 1.53
CA ARG A 125 -17.46 -0.83 2.51
C ARG A 125 -17.04 -2.16 1.93
N GLY A 126 -16.60 -3.05 2.81
CA GLY A 126 -16.33 -4.45 2.53
C GLY A 126 -16.84 -5.33 3.67
N PRO A 127 -16.83 -6.64 3.48
CA PRO A 127 -17.17 -7.58 4.54
C PRO A 127 -16.18 -7.43 5.70
N MET A 128 -16.66 -7.72 6.91
CA MET A 128 -15.77 -7.73 8.08
C MET A 128 -14.75 -8.86 7.91
N ALA A 129 -13.47 -8.52 8.04
CA ALA A 129 -12.40 -9.50 7.91
C ALA A 129 -12.50 -10.57 9.00
N THR A 130 -12.39 -11.84 8.60
CA THR A 130 -12.33 -13.00 9.50
C THR A 130 -10.88 -13.36 9.81
N LYS A 131 -10.64 -14.28 10.74
CA LYS A 131 -9.30 -14.84 10.97
C LYS A 131 -8.73 -15.50 9.72
N THR A 132 -9.56 -16.21 8.97
CA THR A 132 -9.16 -16.82 7.69
C THR A 132 -8.74 -15.76 6.68
N ASP A 133 -9.49 -14.66 6.56
CA ASP A 133 -9.10 -13.54 5.70
C ASP A 133 -7.74 -12.96 6.08
N LEU A 134 -7.50 -12.74 7.37
CA LEU A 134 -6.20 -12.22 7.82
C LEU A 134 -5.06 -13.20 7.52
N ARG A 135 -5.27 -14.51 7.71
CA ARG A 135 -4.26 -15.52 7.33
C ARG A 135 -3.95 -15.46 5.83
N THR A 136 -4.97 -15.42 4.99
CA THR A 136 -4.81 -15.27 3.54
C THR A 136 -4.08 -13.98 3.18
N ILE A 137 -4.50 -12.83 3.75
CA ILE A 137 -3.91 -11.51 3.49
C ILE A 137 -2.42 -11.47 3.87
N PHE A 138 -2.04 -12.14 4.95
CA PHE A 138 -0.65 -12.13 5.43
C PHE A 138 0.16 -13.36 5.03
N GLY A 139 -0.46 -14.33 4.32
CA GLY A 139 0.19 -15.57 3.89
C GLY A 139 0.65 -16.41 5.07
N LEU A 140 -0.20 -16.56 6.10
CA LEU A 140 0.10 -17.28 7.35
C LEU A 140 -0.38 -18.72 7.29
N ASP A 141 0.43 -19.62 7.80
CA ASP A 141 0.02 -20.98 8.08
C ASP A 141 -0.93 -21.04 9.30
N ASP A 142 -1.66 -22.14 9.47
CA ASP A 142 -2.73 -22.27 10.49
C ASP A 142 -2.22 -22.09 11.93
N ASP A 143 -0.98 -22.44 12.21
CA ASP A 143 -0.31 -22.36 13.52
C ASP A 143 0.42 -21.02 13.77
N GLU A 144 0.61 -20.20 12.72
CA GLU A 144 1.27 -18.91 12.87
C GLU A 144 0.38 -17.89 13.59
N PRO A 145 0.95 -17.04 14.47
CA PRO A 145 0.20 -15.98 15.12
C PRO A 145 -0.22 -14.89 14.14
N LEU A 146 -1.41 -14.32 14.34
CA LEU A 146 -1.85 -13.14 13.58
C LEU A 146 -0.90 -11.95 13.84
N PRO A 147 -0.67 -11.08 12.84
CA PRO A 147 0.26 -9.98 12.96
C PRO A 147 -0.22 -8.95 14.00
N ASP A 148 0.73 -8.33 14.68
CA ASP A 148 0.46 -7.25 15.63
C ASP A 148 0.12 -5.94 14.89
N LEU A 149 -1.15 -5.59 14.87
CA LEU A 149 -1.64 -4.34 14.27
C LEU A 149 -1.68 -3.17 15.28
N SER A 150 -1.14 -3.34 16.50
CA SER A 150 -1.18 -2.32 17.55
C SER A 150 -0.42 -1.03 17.20
N MET A 151 0.42 -1.05 16.17
CA MET A 151 1.08 0.15 15.65
C MET A 151 0.11 1.16 15.03
N PHE A 152 -1.03 0.69 14.48
CA PHE A 152 -2.01 1.60 13.90
C PHE A 152 -2.73 2.42 14.98
N PRO A 153 -2.97 3.72 14.75
CA PRO A 153 -3.88 4.52 15.58
C PRO A 153 -5.27 3.88 15.64
N VAL A 154 -5.97 3.99 16.79
CA VAL A 154 -7.31 3.39 16.99
C VAL A 154 -8.30 3.84 15.91
N ARG A 155 -8.28 5.14 15.53
CA ARG A 155 -9.15 5.67 14.47
C ARG A 155 -8.85 4.98 13.12
N LYS A 156 -7.57 4.73 12.80
CA LYS A 156 -7.19 4.06 11.55
C LYS A 156 -7.61 2.59 11.57
N LEU A 157 -7.47 1.89 12.70
CA LEU A 157 -8.00 0.53 12.87
C LEU A 157 -9.51 0.47 12.66
N ALA A 158 -10.26 1.41 13.24
CA ALA A 158 -11.70 1.50 13.05
C ALA A 158 -12.08 1.78 11.59
N GLU A 159 -11.28 2.59 10.87
CA GLU A 159 -11.48 2.86 9.45
C GLU A 159 -11.27 1.59 8.62
N ILE A 160 -10.11 0.93 8.75
CA ILE A 160 -9.77 -0.27 7.95
C ILE A 160 -10.60 -1.50 8.33
N SER A 161 -11.24 -1.51 9.50
CA SER A 161 -12.20 -2.56 9.87
C SER A 161 -13.60 -2.34 9.29
N ARG A 162 -13.94 -1.10 8.94
CA ARG A 162 -15.25 -0.71 8.42
C ARG A 162 -15.29 -0.63 6.89
N TYR A 163 -14.16 -0.30 6.29
CA TYR A 163 -14.04 -0.06 4.86
C TYR A 163 -12.97 -0.99 4.25
N ALA A 164 -13.25 -1.50 3.07
CA ALA A 164 -12.26 -2.28 2.30
C ALA A 164 -11.04 -1.44 1.91
N THR A 165 -11.27 -0.14 1.71
CA THR A 165 -10.24 0.90 1.46
C THR A 165 -10.65 2.19 2.14
N PRO A 166 -9.72 3.10 2.49
CA PRO A 166 -10.06 4.42 3.01
C PRO A 166 -10.99 5.18 2.07
N VAL A 167 -11.95 5.92 2.65
CA VAL A 167 -12.90 6.72 1.86
C VAL A 167 -12.15 7.76 1.02
N GLY A 168 -12.45 7.83 -0.25
CA GLY A 168 -11.80 8.72 -1.24
C GLY A 168 -10.54 8.13 -1.87
N SER A 169 -10.18 6.88 -1.60
CA SER A 169 -8.97 6.26 -2.16
C SER A 169 -9.09 4.73 -2.24
N TYR A 170 -8.34 4.15 -3.15
CA TYR A 170 -8.16 2.69 -3.24
C TYR A 170 -6.83 2.20 -2.66
N VAL A 171 -6.12 3.03 -1.89
CA VAL A 171 -4.95 2.58 -1.13
C VAL A 171 -5.34 1.62 0.00
N ASP A 172 -4.37 0.90 0.58
CA ASP A 172 -4.67 -0.06 1.65
C ASP A 172 -4.92 0.61 3.01
N ALA A 173 -4.14 1.65 3.36
CA ALA A 173 -4.26 2.30 4.67
C ALA A 173 -3.92 3.81 4.64
N TYR A 174 -2.83 4.19 4.01
CA TYR A 174 -2.34 5.57 3.97
C TYR A 174 -2.06 6.00 2.53
N PRO A 175 -2.17 7.30 2.23
CA PRO A 175 -2.03 7.81 0.87
C PRO A 175 -0.59 7.75 0.32
N VAL A 176 0.40 7.67 1.20
CA VAL A 176 1.81 7.62 0.79
C VAL A 176 2.51 6.44 1.46
N HIS A 177 3.30 5.71 0.68
CA HIS A 177 4.19 4.65 1.13
C HIS A 177 5.61 4.96 0.65
N ILE A 178 6.54 5.11 1.59
CA ILE A 178 7.93 5.46 1.32
C ILE A 178 8.82 4.26 1.70
N ILE A 179 9.73 3.89 0.82
CA ILE A 179 10.77 2.89 1.08
C ILE A 179 12.13 3.54 0.82
N THR A 180 13.16 3.19 1.60
CA THR A 180 14.53 3.56 1.29
C THR A 180 15.26 2.44 0.56
N GLU A 181 16.22 2.81 -0.30
CA GLU A 181 17.10 1.85 -0.97
C GLU A 181 17.90 1.04 0.05
N GLN A 182 18.28 1.66 1.18
CA GLN A 182 18.98 1.02 2.29
C GLN A 182 18.15 -0.11 2.93
N SER A 183 16.84 0.09 3.08
CA SER A 183 15.94 -0.95 3.60
C SER A 183 15.84 -2.16 2.67
N LEU A 184 15.76 -1.91 1.35
CA LEU A 184 15.74 -2.97 0.35
C LEU A 184 17.10 -3.73 0.34
N ALA A 185 18.22 -3.00 0.32
CA ALA A 185 19.55 -3.59 0.34
C ALA A 185 19.80 -4.40 1.64
N THR A 186 19.36 -3.88 2.80
CA THR A 186 19.47 -4.59 4.08
C THR A 186 18.75 -5.93 4.04
N LEU A 187 17.49 -5.94 3.60
CA LEU A 187 16.72 -7.20 3.51
C LEU A 187 17.28 -8.13 2.44
N GLY A 188 17.72 -7.61 1.30
CA GLY A 188 18.39 -8.40 0.26
C GLY A 188 19.67 -9.08 0.77
N SER A 189 20.44 -8.41 1.63
CA SER A 189 21.63 -9.01 2.24
C SER A 189 21.34 -10.16 3.20
N LEU A 190 20.14 -10.18 3.80
CA LEU A 190 19.68 -11.24 4.71
C LEU A 190 19.13 -12.46 3.95
N ALA A 191 18.72 -12.30 2.70
CA ALA A 191 18.24 -13.38 1.84
C ALA A 191 18.82 -13.18 0.41
N PRO A 192 20.09 -13.52 0.20
CA PRO A 192 20.82 -13.19 -1.04
C PRO A 192 20.30 -13.90 -2.29
N ASP A 193 19.56 -14.99 -2.14
CA ASP A 193 18.93 -15.72 -3.23
C ASP A 193 17.55 -15.16 -3.61
N SER A 194 17.07 -14.16 -2.85
CA SER A 194 15.76 -13.51 -3.05
C SER A 194 15.90 -12.13 -3.69
N ASP A 195 15.04 -11.84 -4.65
CA ASP A 195 15.02 -10.54 -5.33
C ASP A 195 14.05 -9.57 -4.62
N PHE A 196 14.62 -8.64 -3.84
CA PHE A 196 13.88 -7.55 -3.17
C PHE A 196 13.60 -6.38 -4.12
N ASP A 197 13.19 -6.67 -5.37
CA ASP A 197 12.79 -5.66 -6.34
C ASP A 197 11.68 -4.75 -5.76
N VAL A 198 11.82 -3.46 -5.99
CA VAL A 198 10.92 -2.42 -5.48
C VAL A 198 9.46 -2.62 -5.92
N ARG A 199 9.24 -3.18 -7.12
CA ARG A 199 7.91 -3.46 -7.70
C ARG A 199 7.06 -4.35 -6.80
N ARG A 200 7.69 -5.28 -6.06
CA ARG A 200 6.99 -6.17 -5.10
C ARG A 200 6.32 -5.41 -3.96
N PHE A 201 6.87 -4.27 -3.60
CA PHE A 201 6.46 -3.49 -2.42
C PHE A 201 5.55 -2.32 -2.75
N ARG A 202 5.47 -1.93 -4.02
CA ARG A 202 4.54 -0.91 -4.53
C ARG A 202 4.62 0.41 -3.73
N PRO A 203 5.78 1.00 -3.57
CA PRO A 203 5.91 2.29 -2.90
C PRO A 203 5.31 3.42 -3.73
N THR A 204 5.02 4.54 -3.07
CA THR A 204 4.79 5.82 -3.72
C THR A 204 6.14 6.49 -4.03
N LEU A 205 7.07 6.43 -3.08
CA LEU A 205 8.41 7.03 -3.19
C LEU A 205 9.47 6.01 -2.82
N VAL A 206 10.56 6.00 -3.58
CA VAL A 206 11.83 5.41 -3.19
C VAL A 206 12.80 6.54 -2.89
N VAL A 207 13.55 6.40 -1.81
CA VAL A 207 14.47 7.42 -1.32
C VAL A 207 15.84 6.82 -1.07
N ASP A 208 16.88 7.40 -1.66
CA ASP A 208 18.26 7.15 -1.26
C ASP A 208 18.58 8.00 -0.03
N SER A 209 18.85 7.37 1.11
CA SER A 209 19.14 8.04 2.37
C SER A 209 20.65 8.03 2.67
N PRO A 210 21.23 9.13 3.13
CA PRO A 210 22.62 9.15 3.55
C PRO A 210 22.87 8.43 4.89
N SER A 211 21.82 7.94 5.55
CA SER A 211 21.92 7.24 6.83
C SER A 211 22.47 5.83 6.65
N THR A 212 23.29 5.37 7.58
CA THR A 212 23.81 4.01 7.67
C THR A 212 22.87 3.04 8.43
N ALA A 213 21.74 3.54 8.91
CA ALA A 213 20.74 2.69 9.57
C ALA A 213 20.15 1.67 8.59
N ALA A 214 19.86 0.47 9.08
CA ALA A 214 19.26 -0.60 8.27
C ALA A 214 17.90 -0.21 7.67
N HIS A 215 17.12 0.59 8.39
CA HIS A 215 15.79 1.07 8.01
C HIS A 215 15.66 2.55 8.37
N PRO A 216 16.31 3.46 7.62
CA PRO A 216 16.36 4.90 7.98
C PRO A 216 14.99 5.55 8.09
N GLU A 217 14.06 5.17 7.20
CA GLU A 217 12.73 5.74 7.13
C GLU A 217 11.90 5.52 8.40
N TRP A 218 12.22 4.53 9.23
CA TRP A 218 11.49 4.31 10.48
C TRP A 218 11.78 5.41 11.51
N GLU A 219 12.94 6.04 11.45
CA GLU A 219 13.31 7.15 12.31
C GLU A 219 12.53 8.42 11.98
N TRP A 220 11.93 8.48 10.78
CA TRP A 220 11.15 9.62 10.32
C TRP A 220 9.74 9.64 10.90
N CYS A 221 9.25 8.50 11.43
CA CYS A 221 7.89 8.38 11.97
C CYS A 221 7.61 9.39 13.09
N GLY A 222 6.53 10.16 12.92
CA GLY A 222 6.15 11.26 13.81
C GLY A 222 6.87 12.59 13.55
N GLY A 223 7.79 12.63 12.59
CA GLY A 223 8.43 13.85 12.08
C GLY A 223 7.70 14.43 10.86
N ARG A 224 8.41 15.33 10.16
CA ARG A 224 7.96 15.92 8.90
C ARG A 224 9.08 15.86 7.88
N LEU A 225 8.76 15.40 6.68
CA LEU A 225 9.65 15.44 5.53
C LEU A 225 9.24 16.60 4.63
N HIS A 226 10.16 17.54 4.47
CA HIS A 226 9.98 18.70 3.61
C HIS A 226 10.65 18.42 2.27
N ALA A 227 9.87 18.36 1.20
CA ALA A 227 10.31 18.49 -0.17
C ALA A 227 10.25 19.99 -0.58
N PRO A 228 10.85 20.42 -1.69
CA PRO A 228 10.85 21.84 -2.09
C PRO A 228 9.45 22.46 -2.11
N HIS A 229 8.45 21.74 -2.58
CA HIS A 229 7.09 22.26 -2.76
C HIS A 229 6.02 21.52 -1.97
N ALA A 230 6.33 20.42 -1.28
CA ALA A 230 5.37 19.59 -0.55
C ALA A 230 5.90 19.25 0.86
N GLU A 231 5.00 18.75 1.72
CA GLU A 231 5.38 18.23 3.03
C GLU A 231 4.66 16.91 3.30
N LEU A 232 5.42 15.91 3.76
CA LEU A 232 4.90 14.58 4.08
C LEU A 232 5.08 14.32 5.59
N ALA A 233 4.16 13.58 6.16
CA ALA A 233 4.22 13.12 7.55
C ALA A 233 4.33 11.60 7.60
N PRO A 234 5.53 11.02 7.74
CA PRO A 234 5.69 9.61 8.04
C PRO A 234 5.02 9.26 9.37
N MET A 235 4.14 8.25 9.35
CA MET A 235 3.27 7.94 10.49
C MET A 235 3.71 6.69 11.24
N ILE A 236 3.81 5.57 10.55
CA ILE A 236 4.12 4.24 11.12
C ILE A 236 4.88 3.39 10.11
N PRO A 237 5.69 2.42 10.56
CA PRO A 237 6.23 1.40 9.66
C PRO A 237 5.12 0.67 8.90
N THR A 238 5.38 0.34 7.63
CA THR A 238 4.41 -0.33 6.77
C THR A 238 4.43 -1.83 6.99
N ILE A 239 3.34 -2.37 7.55
CA ILE A 239 3.18 -3.83 7.66
C ILE A 239 2.94 -4.44 6.28
N ARG A 240 3.64 -5.54 6.00
CA ARG A 240 3.61 -6.21 4.70
C ARG A 240 2.67 -7.40 4.71
N CYS A 241 1.83 -7.44 3.68
CA CYS A 241 0.98 -8.59 3.35
C CYS A 241 1.73 -9.62 2.49
N VAL A 242 1.02 -10.63 1.97
CA VAL A 242 1.57 -11.69 1.14
C VAL A 242 2.00 -11.24 -0.26
N MET A 243 1.50 -10.11 -0.76
CA MET A 243 1.74 -9.66 -2.14
C MET A 243 3.22 -9.66 -2.57
N PRO A 244 4.20 -9.22 -1.76
CA PRO A 244 5.61 -9.24 -2.15
C PRO A 244 6.14 -10.61 -2.55
N SER A 245 5.54 -11.70 -2.05
CA SER A 245 5.95 -13.06 -2.40
C SER A 245 5.26 -13.63 -3.63
N HIS A 246 4.28 -12.93 -4.18
CA HIS A 246 3.61 -13.39 -5.40
C HIS A 246 4.49 -13.18 -6.63
N GLU A 247 4.25 -14.03 -7.60
CA GLU A 247 4.82 -13.92 -8.93
C GLU A 247 4.24 -12.69 -9.65
N GLN A 248 5.08 -12.03 -10.42
CA GLN A 248 4.72 -10.93 -11.32
C GLN A 248 5.74 -10.90 -12.48
N PRO A 249 5.52 -10.14 -13.55
CA PRO A 249 6.42 -10.14 -14.69
C PRO A 249 7.89 -9.98 -14.28
N GLU A 250 8.73 -10.90 -14.77
CA GLU A 250 10.17 -11.01 -14.49
C GLU A 250 10.55 -11.35 -13.04
N LEU A 251 9.59 -11.42 -12.12
CA LEU A 251 9.82 -11.69 -10.70
C LEU A 251 9.10 -12.98 -10.29
N LYS A 252 9.87 -14.02 -10.04
CA LYS A 252 9.35 -15.34 -9.63
C LYS A 252 8.65 -15.27 -8.26
N ARG A 253 7.71 -16.17 -8.04
CA ARG A 253 7.13 -16.38 -6.71
C ARG A 253 8.21 -16.74 -5.71
N ASP A 254 8.27 -15.98 -4.61
CA ASP A 254 9.30 -16.16 -3.58
C ASP A 254 8.73 -15.89 -2.18
N LYS A 255 8.49 -16.98 -1.43
CA LYS A 255 7.99 -16.89 -0.05
C LYS A 255 9.05 -16.40 0.93
N GLU A 256 10.35 -16.53 0.58
CA GLU A 256 11.44 -16.14 1.48
C GLU A 256 11.43 -14.62 1.72
N ILE A 257 10.98 -13.82 0.76
CA ILE A 257 10.83 -12.37 0.92
C ILE A 257 9.96 -12.03 2.13
N THR A 258 8.75 -12.60 2.21
CA THR A 258 7.84 -12.30 3.33
C THR A 258 8.29 -12.95 4.64
N ARG A 259 8.99 -14.10 4.59
CA ARG A 259 9.60 -14.74 5.76
C ARG A 259 10.74 -13.90 6.33
N THR A 260 11.65 -13.41 5.48
CA THR A 260 12.74 -12.52 5.89
C THR A 260 12.21 -11.24 6.52
N ILE A 261 11.22 -10.59 5.90
CA ILE A 261 10.56 -9.41 6.47
C ILE A 261 9.90 -9.74 7.82
N ALA A 262 9.25 -10.90 7.95
CA ALA A 262 8.63 -11.30 9.21
C ALA A 262 9.65 -11.53 10.33
N ALA A 263 10.72 -12.24 10.03
CA ALA A 263 11.75 -12.64 10.99
C ALA A 263 12.58 -11.44 11.50
N HIS A 264 12.94 -10.52 10.61
CA HIS A 264 13.91 -9.47 10.92
C HIS A 264 13.28 -8.10 11.21
N THR A 265 12.05 -7.83 10.76
CA THR A 265 11.45 -6.49 10.79
C THR A 265 10.03 -6.47 11.36
N ARG A 266 9.60 -7.50 12.05
CA ARG A 266 8.21 -7.63 12.56
C ARG A 266 7.17 -7.42 11.45
N ARG A 267 7.42 -7.98 10.27
CA ARG A 267 6.60 -7.84 9.06
C ARG A 267 6.52 -6.42 8.49
N CYS A 268 7.46 -5.52 8.79
CA CYS A 268 7.44 -4.14 8.30
C CYS A 268 8.55 -3.87 7.28
N LEU A 269 8.22 -3.11 6.23
CA LEU A 269 9.18 -2.54 5.28
C LEU A 269 8.62 -1.23 4.72
N GLY A 270 9.41 -0.16 4.82
CA GLY A 270 8.99 1.19 4.49
C GLY A 270 8.15 1.84 5.58
N VAL A 271 7.61 3.02 5.30
CA VAL A 271 6.71 3.76 6.19
C VAL A 271 5.48 4.24 5.44
N TYR A 272 4.35 4.18 6.11
CA TYR A 272 3.12 4.86 5.70
C TYR A 272 3.16 6.33 6.13
N GLY A 273 2.61 7.20 5.30
CA GLY A 273 2.55 8.64 5.57
C GLY A 273 1.31 9.31 5.01
N ASN A 274 1.10 10.53 5.49
CA ASN A 274 0.12 11.48 4.96
C ASN A 274 0.85 12.63 4.25
N VAL A 275 0.15 13.35 3.39
CA VAL A 275 0.58 14.65 2.89
C VAL A 275 0.03 15.72 3.83
N THR A 276 0.87 16.63 4.30
CA THR A 276 0.48 17.73 5.20
C THR A 276 0.55 19.09 4.55
N ARG A 277 1.28 19.20 3.44
CA ARG A 277 1.23 20.34 2.51
C ARG A 277 1.26 19.81 1.09
N ALA A 278 0.16 20.05 0.37
CA ALA A 278 0.06 19.70 -1.04
C ALA A 278 1.07 20.48 -1.89
N GLY A 279 1.51 19.86 -2.98
CA GLY A 279 2.45 20.48 -3.91
C GLY A 279 3.10 19.47 -4.85
N ARG A 280 4.07 19.92 -5.62
CA ARG A 280 4.83 19.09 -6.56
C ARG A 280 5.98 18.38 -5.82
N ILE A 281 6.24 17.15 -6.22
CA ILE A 281 7.47 16.39 -5.92
C ILE A 281 8.09 15.90 -7.23
N ALA A 282 9.40 15.77 -7.29
CA ALA A 282 10.12 15.31 -8.47
C ALA A 282 11.25 14.35 -8.08
N GLU A 283 11.64 13.48 -9.01
CA GLU A 283 12.88 12.73 -8.89
C GLU A 283 14.06 13.69 -8.73
N GLY A 284 14.98 13.37 -7.82
CA GLY A 284 16.08 14.23 -7.46
C GLY A 284 15.77 15.22 -6.34
N ASP A 285 14.51 15.43 -5.94
CA ASP A 285 14.18 16.31 -4.81
C ASP A 285 14.85 15.82 -3.52
N VAL A 286 15.48 16.75 -2.80
CA VAL A 286 16.08 16.48 -1.49
C VAL A 286 15.01 16.62 -0.41
N LEU A 287 14.86 15.57 0.38
CA LEU A 287 13.96 15.55 1.53
C LEU A 287 14.71 16.00 2.78
N GLN A 288 14.18 17.02 3.47
CA GLN A 288 14.67 17.50 4.75
C GLN A 288 13.76 16.99 5.87
N LEU A 289 14.32 16.29 6.85
CA LEU A 289 13.59 15.82 8.02
C LEU A 289 13.59 16.88 9.12
N ASN A 290 12.41 17.25 9.56
CA ASN A 290 12.21 17.81 10.89
C ASN A 290 11.87 16.63 11.83
N PRO A 291 12.80 16.18 12.68
CA PRO A 291 12.65 14.96 13.45
C PRO A 291 11.50 15.08 14.47
N PRO A 292 10.90 13.96 14.87
CA PRO A 292 9.86 13.95 15.88
C PRO A 292 10.41 14.46 17.22
N ASN A 293 9.60 15.21 17.96
CA ASN A 293 9.98 15.72 19.28
C ASN A 293 10.26 14.53 20.24
N ARG A 294 11.39 14.53 20.94
CA ARG A 294 11.83 13.40 21.81
C ARG A 294 10.79 13.06 22.89
N THR A 295 10.06 14.06 23.40
CA THR A 295 8.96 13.85 24.36
C THR A 295 7.77 13.08 23.77
N ALA A 296 7.47 13.26 22.48
CA ALA A 296 6.44 12.49 21.80
C ALA A 296 6.85 11.02 21.54
N ARG A 297 8.15 10.77 21.28
CA ARG A 297 8.69 9.39 21.15
C ARG A 297 8.57 8.59 22.45
N SER A 298 8.86 9.20 23.60
CA SER A 298 8.76 8.53 24.90
C SER A 298 7.31 8.25 25.27
N ALA A 299 6.37 9.12 24.91
CA ALA A 299 4.94 8.91 25.13
C ALA A 299 4.36 7.79 24.23
N ALA A 300 4.81 7.69 22.97
CA ALA A 300 4.39 6.64 22.04
C ALA A 300 5.03 5.28 22.38
N ALA A 301 6.25 5.27 22.93
CA ALA A 301 6.98 4.05 23.35
C ALA A 301 6.70 3.68 24.83
N GLY A 302 6.12 4.58 25.60
CA GLY A 302 5.97 4.50 27.07
C GLY A 302 4.83 3.62 27.54
N GLY A 303 5.14 2.44 27.87
CA GLY A 303 4.68 1.60 28.97
C GLY A 303 3.22 1.15 28.96
N GLY A 304 2.38 1.76 29.71
CA GLY A 304 1.04 1.25 30.06
C GLY A 304 0.03 1.28 28.91
N ALA A 305 -0.05 2.37 28.17
CA ALA A 305 -1.02 2.53 27.08
C ALA A 305 -0.75 1.58 25.90
N ALA A 306 0.51 1.34 25.55
CA ALA A 306 0.90 0.39 24.50
C ALA A 306 0.60 -1.06 24.92
N THR A 307 0.80 -1.39 26.20
CA THR A 307 0.51 -2.72 26.74
C THR A 307 -0.99 -2.99 26.78
N VAL A 308 -1.78 -2.02 27.25
CA VAL A 308 -3.25 -2.10 27.23
C VAL A 308 -3.76 -2.24 25.80
N LYS A 309 -3.25 -1.43 24.87
CA LYS A 309 -3.64 -1.50 23.45
C LYS A 309 -3.31 -2.87 22.83
N ARG A 310 -2.14 -3.45 23.11
CA ARG A 310 -1.81 -4.81 22.67
C ARG A 310 -2.75 -5.85 23.28
N ALA A 311 -3.07 -5.74 24.54
CA ALA A 311 -4.00 -6.65 25.20
C ALA A 311 -5.40 -6.57 24.58
N VAL A 312 -5.91 -5.35 24.34
CA VAL A 312 -7.18 -5.12 23.65
C VAL A 312 -7.14 -5.70 22.21
N MET A 313 -6.06 -5.47 21.47
CA MET A 313 -5.93 -6.01 20.12
C MET A 313 -5.88 -7.54 20.10
N ARG A 314 -5.20 -8.18 21.07
CA ARG A 314 -5.23 -9.64 21.22
C ARG A 314 -6.63 -10.15 21.55
N ALA A 315 -7.37 -9.48 22.41
CA ALA A 315 -8.75 -9.84 22.73
C ALA A 315 -9.68 -9.69 21.51
N VAL A 316 -9.54 -8.61 20.73
CA VAL A 316 -10.29 -8.40 19.49
C VAL A 316 -9.95 -9.50 18.47
N SER A 317 -8.68 -9.80 18.27
CA SER A 317 -8.25 -10.89 17.38
C SER A 317 -8.75 -12.26 17.84
N ALA A 318 -8.80 -12.50 19.16
CA ALA A 318 -9.34 -13.75 19.70
C ALA A 318 -10.86 -13.86 19.47
N ALA A 319 -11.59 -12.75 19.54
CA ALA A 319 -13.04 -12.67 19.36
C ALA A 319 -13.49 -12.62 17.87
N MET A 320 -12.56 -12.47 16.92
CA MET A 320 -12.90 -12.45 15.48
C MET A 320 -13.51 -13.80 15.05
N PRO A 321 -14.55 -13.77 14.19
CA PRO A 321 -15.15 -15.00 13.68
C PRO A 321 -14.12 -15.82 12.87
N SER A 322 -14.20 -17.14 13.03
CA SER A 322 -13.50 -18.07 12.13
C SER A 322 -14.26 -18.07 10.81
N GLY A 323 -13.63 -17.62 9.72
CA GLY A 323 -14.24 -17.70 8.39
C GLY A 323 -14.40 -19.16 7.94
N LYS A 324 -15.31 -19.40 7.01
CA LYS A 324 -15.37 -20.70 6.30
C LYS A 324 -14.09 -20.85 5.48
N LYS A 325 -13.47 -22.04 5.51
CA LYS A 325 -12.44 -22.41 4.50
C LYS A 325 -13.23 -22.64 3.20
N GLY A 326 -13.05 -21.77 2.21
CA GLY A 326 -13.50 -22.00 0.84
C GLY A 326 -12.61 -22.99 0.15
#